data_2db260db49d07f697261d5740e59be56
#
_entry.id   2db260db49d07f697261d5740e59be56
#
_cell.length_a   1.000
_cell.length_b   1.000
_cell.length_c   1.000
_cell.angle_alpha   90.00
_cell.angle_beta   90.00
_cell.angle_gamma   90.00
#
_symmetry.space_group_name_H-M   'P 1'
#
loop_
_entity.id
_entity.type
_entity.pdbx_description
1 polymer ?
#
loop_
_entity_poly.entity_id
_entity_poly.type
_entity_poly.pdbx_seq_one_letter_code
_entity_poly.pdbx_strand_id
1 'polypeptide(L)'
;SERESETTQLIEKLAKTARKNSISMASHDDKTSTIRQFYNSLGCHISEFPLTTEAITQAYELGNFIVLGAPNIIRGGSHMGKSGLSASRNIKAGMGDILCSDYYYPALMQAPFNLSENKILDFGSSWRMVSKAPAEAAGLTDRGEIIEGKRADLILIDQLDLGDRKLKATFVNGSPVYRSCWL
;
A
#
# COMPACT_ATOMS: atom_id res chain seq x y z
N SER A 1 -18.89 26.63 6.47
CA SER A 1 -19.07 27.68 5.45
C SER A 1 -19.80 27.09 4.24
N GLU A 2 -20.36 27.95 3.35
CA GLU A 2 -21.07 27.55 2.14
C GLU A 2 -20.16 26.66 1.24
N ARG A 3 -18.88 27.02 1.09
CA ARG A 3 -17.87 26.22 0.38
C ARG A 3 -17.62 24.83 0.97
N GLU A 4 -17.63 24.67 2.25
CA GLU A 4 -17.48 23.36 2.91
C GLU A 4 -18.67 22.45 2.60
N SER A 5 -19.89 23.01 2.62
CA SER A 5 -21.10 22.28 2.26
C SER A 5 -21.06 21.82 0.80
N GLU A 6 -20.69 22.70 -0.13
CA GLU A 6 -20.55 22.39 -1.56
C GLU A 6 -19.50 21.30 -1.81
N THR A 7 -18.34 21.40 -1.13
CA THR A 7 -17.25 20.40 -1.22
C THR A 7 -17.73 19.03 -0.74
N THR A 8 -18.41 18.97 0.39
CA THR A 8 -18.95 17.71 0.94
C THR A 8 -19.95 17.08 -0.03
N GLN A 9 -20.89 17.85 -0.58
CA GLN A 9 -21.85 17.36 -1.55
C GLN A 9 -21.18 16.83 -2.82
N LEU A 10 -20.10 17.46 -3.29
CA LEU A 10 -19.34 17.00 -4.44
C LEU A 10 -18.65 15.66 -4.16
N ILE A 11 -18.01 15.52 -2.99
CA ILE A 11 -17.36 14.29 -2.54
C ILE A 11 -18.39 13.15 -2.48
N GLU A 12 -19.55 13.38 -1.88
CA GLU A 12 -20.64 12.39 -1.79
C GLU A 12 -21.13 11.94 -3.18
N LYS A 13 -21.29 12.90 -4.12
CA LYS A 13 -21.70 12.61 -5.49
C LYS A 13 -20.66 11.79 -6.24
N LEU A 14 -19.37 12.11 -6.07
CA LEU A 14 -18.26 11.34 -6.65
C LEU A 14 -18.21 9.93 -6.07
N ALA A 15 -18.32 9.80 -4.74
CA ALA A 15 -18.34 8.51 -4.06
C ALA A 15 -19.52 7.64 -4.51
N LYS A 16 -20.71 8.21 -4.66
CA LYS A 16 -21.87 7.50 -5.21
C LYS A 16 -21.61 6.98 -6.63
N THR A 17 -20.97 7.79 -7.46
CA THR A 17 -20.63 7.42 -8.83
C THR A 17 -19.59 6.31 -8.87
N ALA A 18 -18.54 6.39 -8.04
CA ALA A 18 -17.51 5.37 -7.93
C ALA A 18 -18.10 4.02 -7.49
N ARG A 19 -18.93 4.00 -6.43
CA ARG A 19 -19.63 2.79 -5.98
C ARG A 19 -20.51 2.18 -7.08
N LYS A 20 -21.26 3.00 -7.81
CA LYS A 20 -22.11 2.53 -8.93
C LYS A 20 -21.30 1.82 -10.02
N ASN A 21 -20.05 2.21 -10.21
CA ASN A 21 -19.15 1.64 -11.21
C ASN A 21 -18.13 0.64 -10.62
N SER A 22 -18.31 0.21 -9.37
CA SER A 22 -17.40 -0.72 -8.67
C SER A 22 -15.94 -0.26 -8.67
N ILE A 23 -15.72 1.06 -8.54
CA ILE A 23 -14.37 1.65 -8.47
C ILE A 23 -13.96 1.73 -7.01
N SER A 24 -12.83 1.12 -6.67
CA SER A 24 -12.22 1.22 -5.34
C SER A 24 -11.80 2.67 -5.05
N MET A 25 -12.05 3.12 -3.82
CA MET A 25 -11.77 4.48 -3.39
C MET A 25 -10.83 4.48 -2.18
N ALA A 26 -9.93 5.44 -2.15
CA ALA A 26 -9.04 5.71 -1.03
C ALA A 26 -9.29 7.13 -0.47
N SER A 27 -9.02 7.31 0.82
CA SER A 27 -8.75 8.62 1.42
C SER A 27 -7.26 8.76 1.67
N HIS A 28 -6.77 9.98 1.73
CA HIS A 28 -5.36 10.27 1.91
C HIS A 28 -5.18 11.26 3.06
N ASP A 29 -4.15 11.03 3.91
CA ASP A 29 -3.79 11.92 5.01
C ASP A 29 -4.89 12.11 6.07
N ASP A 30 -5.65 11.07 6.38
CA ASP A 30 -6.66 11.12 7.45
C ASP A 30 -6.01 11.50 8.79
N LYS A 31 -6.53 12.56 9.43
CA LYS A 31 -5.97 13.12 10.67
C LYS A 31 -6.68 12.66 11.94
N THR A 32 -7.94 12.26 11.84
CA THR A 32 -8.78 11.90 12.98
C THR A 32 -9.63 10.68 12.68
N SER A 33 -10.10 10.02 13.74
CA SER A 33 -11.08 8.93 13.64
C SER A 33 -12.36 9.37 12.93
N THR A 34 -12.83 10.58 13.20
CA THR A 34 -14.05 11.15 12.58
C THR A 34 -13.90 11.29 11.06
N ILE A 35 -12.74 11.80 10.58
CA ILE A 35 -12.46 11.91 9.15
C ILE A 35 -12.41 10.51 8.51
N ARG A 36 -11.74 9.56 9.17
CA ARG A 36 -11.68 8.18 8.68
C ARG A 36 -13.07 7.53 8.59
N GLN A 37 -13.90 7.70 9.62
CA GLN A 37 -15.29 7.21 9.62
C GLN A 37 -16.12 7.84 8.50
N PHE A 38 -16.00 9.15 8.30
CA PHE A 38 -16.68 9.86 7.21
C PHE A 38 -16.32 9.24 5.85
N TYR A 39 -15.03 9.10 5.50
CA TYR A 39 -14.63 8.49 4.24
C TYR A 39 -15.03 7.02 4.13
N ASN A 40 -14.95 6.26 5.22
CA ASN A 40 -15.42 4.88 5.23
C ASN A 40 -16.93 4.78 4.92
N SER A 41 -17.76 5.68 5.46
CA SER A 41 -19.20 5.73 5.18
C SER A 41 -19.52 6.02 3.72
N LEU A 42 -18.62 6.69 3.02
CA LEU A 42 -18.69 6.94 1.58
C LEU A 42 -18.24 5.73 0.73
N GLY A 43 -17.67 4.69 1.35
CA GLY A 43 -17.14 3.50 0.69
C GLY A 43 -15.65 3.57 0.36
N CYS A 44 -14.91 4.52 0.95
CA CYS A 44 -13.45 4.53 0.87
C CYS A 44 -12.88 3.51 1.87
N HIS A 45 -12.63 2.28 1.41
CA HIS A 45 -12.10 1.19 2.22
C HIS A 45 -10.56 1.11 2.20
N ILE A 46 -9.89 2.11 1.65
CA ILE A 46 -8.44 2.23 1.63
C ILE A 46 -8.09 3.54 2.36
N SER A 47 -7.27 3.43 3.41
CA SER A 47 -6.71 4.57 4.17
C SER A 47 -5.25 4.72 3.79
N GLU A 48 -4.95 5.72 2.96
CA GLU A 48 -3.59 5.99 2.47
C GLU A 48 -2.92 7.05 3.35
N PHE A 49 -1.77 6.69 3.91
CA PHE A 49 -0.94 7.54 4.77
C PHE A 49 -1.69 8.20 5.92
N PRO A 50 -2.42 7.45 6.79
CA PRO A 50 -3.03 8.05 7.97
C PRO A 50 -1.97 8.76 8.80
N LEU A 51 -2.27 10.00 9.26
CA LEU A 51 -1.26 10.86 9.89
C LEU A 51 -1.12 10.64 11.40
N THR A 52 -2.11 10.05 12.04
CA THR A 52 -2.17 9.91 13.51
C THR A 52 -2.45 8.49 13.95
N THR A 53 -2.07 8.17 15.20
CA THR A 53 -2.42 6.89 15.83
C THR A 53 -3.93 6.70 15.89
N GLU A 54 -4.69 7.75 16.14
CA GLU A 54 -6.15 7.73 16.15
C GLU A 54 -6.72 7.30 14.80
N ALA A 55 -6.26 7.91 13.70
CA ALA A 55 -6.75 7.62 12.37
C ALA A 55 -6.38 6.19 11.90
N ILE A 56 -5.16 5.73 12.17
CA ILE A 56 -4.74 4.36 11.79
C ILE A 56 -5.48 3.30 12.62
N THR A 57 -5.69 3.54 13.91
CA THR A 57 -6.47 2.62 14.76
C THR A 57 -7.91 2.53 14.25
N GLN A 58 -8.53 3.66 13.92
CA GLN A 58 -9.88 3.67 13.37
C GLN A 58 -9.96 2.93 12.01
N ALA A 59 -8.96 3.10 11.14
CA ALA A 59 -8.90 2.38 9.87
C ALA A 59 -8.82 0.85 10.10
N TYR A 60 -7.99 0.43 11.05
CA TYR A 60 -7.86 -0.97 11.45
C TYR A 60 -9.16 -1.56 12.00
N GLU A 61 -9.83 -0.85 12.93
CA GLU A 61 -11.12 -1.27 13.53
C GLU A 61 -12.24 -1.38 12.49
N LEU A 62 -12.21 -0.55 11.46
CA LEU A 62 -13.16 -0.58 10.34
C LEU A 62 -12.83 -1.67 9.30
N GLY A 63 -11.73 -2.40 9.45
CA GLY A 63 -11.28 -3.41 8.48
C GLY A 63 -10.86 -2.80 7.14
N ASN A 64 -10.39 -1.54 7.15
CA ASN A 64 -9.91 -0.90 5.93
C ASN A 64 -8.49 -1.35 5.60
N PHE A 65 -8.14 -1.38 4.32
CA PHE A 65 -6.76 -1.50 3.89
C PHE A 65 -5.96 -0.26 4.29
N ILE A 66 -4.85 -0.46 5.00
CA ILE A 66 -3.97 0.61 5.45
C ILE A 66 -2.72 0.62 4.58
N VAL A 67 -2.51 1.75 3.88
CA VAL A 67 -1.35 1.95 3.01
C VAL A 67 -0.29 2.79 3.73
N LEU A 68 0.93 2.26 3.78
CA LEU A 68 2.08 2.92 4.41
C LEU A 68 3.21 3.13 3.41
N GLY A 69 4.09 4.10 3.67
CA GLY A 69 5.19 4.44 2.78
C GLY A 69 6.34 3.43 2.84
N ALA A 70 6.66 2.78 1.74
CA ALA A 70 7.84 1.93 1.60
C ALA A 70 9.16 2.67 1.89
N PRO A 71 9.35 3.95 1.52
CA PRO A 71 10.54 4.72 1.90
C PRO A 71 10.76 4.81 3.41
N ASN A 72 9.68 4.80 4.21
CA ASN A 72 9.76 4.85 5.68
C ASN A 72 10.28 3.53 6.27
N ILE A 73 10.11 2.41 5.57
CA ILE A 73 10.69 1.12 5.96
C ILE A 73 12.21 1.13 5.73
N ILE A 74 12.66 1.67 4.60
CA ILE A 74 14.09 1.68 4.22
C ILE A 74 14.90 2.63 5.09
N ARG A 75 14.38 3.85 5.33
CA ARG A 75 15.10 4.89 6.09
C ARG A 75 14.88 4.78 7.60
N GLY A 76 13.86 4.07 8.00
CA GLY A 76 13.38 4.07 9.38
C GLY A 76 12.60 5.36 9.73
N GLY A 77 11.75 5.28 10.76
CA GLY A 77 10.97 6.42 11.24
C GLY A 77 9.70 6.71 10.45
N SER A 78 9.36 7.99 10.37
CA SER A 78 8.19 8.53 9.68
C SER A 78 8.60 9.67 8.75
N HIS A 79 7.83 9.92 7.70
CA HIS A 79 7.99 11.11 6.85
C HIS A 79 7.77 12.43 7.61
N MET A 80 7.03 12.38 8.74
CA MET A 80 6.81 13.52 9.67
C MET A 80 7.90 13.64 10.75
N GLY A 81 9.05 12.99 10.62
CA GLY A 81 10.13 13.01 11.59
C GLY A 81 9.85 12.15 12.84
N LYS A 82 10.45 12.53 14.00
CA LYS A 82 10.38 11.72 15.24
C LYS A 82 8.98 11.61 15.85
N SER A 83 8.08 12.53 15.54
CA SER A 83 6.71 12.58 16.06
C SER A 83 5.67 11.86 15.20
N GLY A 84 6.04 11.44 13.99
CA GLY A 84 5.11 10.79 13.06
C GLY A 84 4.95 9.29 13.31
N LEU A 85 3.96 8.69 12.65
CA LEU A 85 3.70 7.25 12.69
C LEU A 85 4.88 6.46 12.10
N SER A 86 5.44 5.55 12.87
CA SER A 86 6.46 4.63 12.39
C SER A 86 5.80 3.51 11.59
N ALA A 87 6.07 3.44 10.28
CA ALA A 87 5.53 2.40 9.41
C ALA A 87 5.88 1.00 9.93
N SER A 88 7.15 0.74 10.27
CA SER A 88 7.60 -0.56 10.80
C SER A 88 6.90 -0.96 12.10
N ARG A 89 6.67 0.00 13.01
CA ARG A 89 5.99 -0.26 14.27
C ARG A 89 4.51 -0.58 14.07
N ASN A 90 3.83 0.14 13.18
CA ASN A 90 2.43 -0.12 12.87
C ASN A 90 2.25 -1.45 12.14
N ILE A 91 3.11 -1.80 11.19
CA ILE A 91 3.11 -3.10 10.53
C ILE A 91 3.30 -4.24 11.54
N LYS A 92 4.26 -4.09 12.47
CA LYS A 92 4.47 -5.07 13.54
C LYS A 92 3.25 -5.25 14.45
N ALA A 93 2.45 -4.21 14.62
CA ALA A 93 1.19 -4.23 15.36
C ALA A 93 -0.01 -4.73 14.53
N GLY A 94 0.19 -5.13 13.28
CA GLY A 94 -0.87 -5.57 12.38
C GLY A 94 -1.69 -4.42 11.76
N MET A 95 -1.24 -3.19 11.89
CA MET A 95 -1.90 -2.00 11.36
C MET A 95 -1.18 -1.48 10.11
N GLY A 96 -1.10 -2.32 9.08
CA GLY A 96 -0.50 -1.97 7.79
C GLY A 96 -0.60 -3.14 6.83
N ASP A 97 -1.25 -2.94 5.69
CA ASP A 97 -1.57 -3.98 4.72
C ASP A 97 -0.81 -3.82 3.41
N ILE A 98 -0.55 -2.58 3.01
CA ILE A 98 -0.01 -2.23 1.70
C ILE A 98 1.15 -1.27 1.86
N LEU A 99 2.16 -1.42 1.01
CA LEU A 99 3.26 -0.48 0.85
C LEU A 99 3.14 0.27 -0.46
N CYS A 100 3.30 1.60 -0.40
CA CYS A 100 3.36 2.49 -1.55
C CYS A 100 4.75 3.11 -1.70
N SER A 101 5.22 3.26 -2.95
CA SER A 101 6.54 3.84 -3.25
C SER A 101 6.62 5.33 -2.97
N ASP A 102 5.48 6.03 -3.07
CA ASP A 102 5.42 7.48 -3.04
C ASP A 102 6.47 8.08 -4.02
N TYR A 103 7.36 8.91 -3.56
CA TYR A 103 8.40 9.58 -4.36
C TYR A 103 9.66 8.73 -4.62
N TYR A 104 9.82 7.54 -4.01
CA TYR A 104 11.02 6.71 -4.15
C TYR A 104 10.68 5.28 -4.61
N TYR A 105 10.53 5.09 -5.90
CA TYR A 105 10.11 3.82 -6.51
C TYR A 105 10.93 2.58 -6.12
N PRO A 106 12.30 2.67 -5.97
CA PRO A 106 13.09 1.50 -5.60
C PRO A 106 12.72 0.92 -4.23
N ALA A 107 12.07 1.70 -3.35
CA ALA A 107 11.65 1.25 -2.04
C ALA A 107 10.66 0.08 -2.09
N LEU A 108 9.79 0.02 -3.11
CA LEU A 108 8.81 -1.08 -3.23
C LEU A 108 9.48 -2.45 -3.34
N MET A 109 10.58 -2.55 -4.06
CA MET A 109 11.32 -3.81 -4.17
C MET A 109 12.12 -4.12 -2.89
N GLN A 110 12.66 -3.09 -2.22
CA GLN A 110 13.55 -3.26 -1.07
C GLN A 110 12.82 -3.47 0.25
N ALA A 111 11.67 -2.81 0.45
CA ALA A 111 10.97 -2.80 1.72
C ALA A 111 10.54 -4.19 2.22
N PRO A 112 10.02 -5.12 1.40
CA PRO A 112 9.69 -6.47 1.84
C PRO A 112 10.88 -7.23 2.41
N PHE A 113 12.04 -7.11 1.78
CA PHE A 113 13.27 -7.73 2.29
C PHE A 113 13.69 -7.11 3.62
N ASN A 114 13.66 -5.78 3.71
CA ASN A 114 13.99 -5.06 4.94
C ASN A 114 13.08 -5.47 6.11
N LEU A 115 11.77 -5.59 5.90
CA LEU A 115 10.82 -6.07 6.90
C LEU A 115 11.15 -7.49 7.39
N SER A 116 11.53 -8.38 6.46
CA SER A 116 11.87 -9.77 6.77
C SER A 116 13.21 -9.88 7.50
N GLU A 117 14.24 -9.20 7.04
CA GLU A 117 15.58 -9.19 7.64
C GLU A 117 15.58 -8.62 9.07
N ASN A 118 14.76 -7.59 9.30
CA ASN A 118 14.55 -7.01 10.62
C ASN A 118 13.53 -7.79 11.48
N LYS A 119 13.06 -8.96 11.04
CA LYS A 119 12.12 -9.82 11.76
C LYS A 119 10.83 -9.10 12.20
N ILE A 120 10.36 -8.16 11.37
CA ILE A 120 9.08 -7.45 11.57
C ILE A 120 7.94 -8.34 11.08
N LEU A 121 8.09 -8.93 9.88
CA LEU A 121 7.22 -9.94 9.28
C LEU A 121 8.07 -11.07 8.68
N ASP A 122 7.45 -12.20 8.36
CA ASP A 122 8.05 -13.19 7.46
C ASP A 122 8.09 -12.66 6.02
N PHE A 123 8.91 -13.29 5.17
CA PHE A 123 9.10 -12.82 3.79
C PHE A 123 7.81 -12.85 2.97
N GLY A 124 7.02 -13.91 3.09
CA GLY A 124 5.76 -14.06 2.35
C GLY A 124 4.76 -12.97 2.71
N SER A 125 4.56 -12.71 4.00
CA SER A 125 3.72 -11.63 4.52
C SER A 125 4.24 -10.26 4.08
N SER A 126 5.55 -10.04 4.11
CA SER A 126 6.17 -8.78 3.65
C SER A 126 5.95 -8.56 2.15
N TRP A 127 6.10 -9.62 1.34
CA TRP A 127 5.91 -9.54 -0.12
C TRP A 127 4.45 -9.35 -0.50
N ARG A 128 3.52 -9.92 0.27
CA ARG A 128 2.08 -9.71 0.09
C ARG A 128 1.71 -8.23 0.10
N MET A 129 2.39 -7.40 0.90
CA MET A 129 2.12 -5.96 1.01
C MET A 129 2.40 -5.17 -0.28
N VAL A 130 3.18 -5.70 -1.22
CA VAL A 130 3.50 -5.08 -2.51
C VAL A 130 2.93 -5.85 -3.71
N SER A 131 2.18 -6.93 -3.46
CA SER A 131 1.64 -7.79 -4.52
C SER A 131 0.15 -8.09 -4.34
N LYS A 132 -0.20 -9.04 -3.49
CA LYS A 132 -1.58 -9.50 -3.30
C LYS A 132 -2.46 -8.45 -2.65
N ALA A 133 -2.02 -7.82 -1.56
CA ALA A 133 -2.84 -6.86 -0.83
C ALA A 133 -3.24 -5.63 -1.66
N PRO A 134 -2.33 -4.98 -2.43
CA PRO A 134 -2.75 -3.90 -3.32
C PRO A 134 -3.68 -4.37 -4.45
N ALA A 135 -3.52 -5.59 -4.97
CA ALA A 135 -4.46 -6.15 -5.95
C ALA A 135 -5.86 -6.34 -5.35
N GLU A 136 -5.95 -6.93 -4.16
CA GLU A 136 -7.21 -7.10 -3.42
C GLU A 136 -7.91 -5.75 -3.15
N ALA A 137 -7.16 -4.76 -2.64
CA ALA A 137 -7.70 -3.43 -2.36
C ALA A 137 -8.22 -2.72 -3.61
N ALA A 138 -7.58 -2.93 -4.76
CA ALA A 138 -8.01 -2.40 -6.05
C ALA A 138 -9.10 -3.24 -6.73
N GLY A 139 -9.56 -4.35 -6.14
CA GLY A 139 -10.55 -5.26 -6.73
C GLY A 139 -10.02 -6.09 -7.90
N LEU A 140 -8.70 -6.23 -8.04
CA LEU A 140 -8.06 -7.00 -9.11
C LEU A 140 -7.88 -8.46 -8.65
N THR A 141 -8.74 -9.34 -9.11
CA THR A 141 -8.76 -10.75 -8.70
C THR A 141 -7.86 -11.65 -9.53
N ASP A 142 -7.41 -11.16 -10.69
CA ASP A 142 -6.67 -11.91 -11.69
C ASP A 142 -5.14 -11.89 -11.51
N ARG A 143 -4.62 -11.19 -10.51
CA ARG A 143 -3.18 -10.97 -10.28
C ARG A 143 -2.80 -10.88 -8.80
N GLY A 144 -1.53 -10.58 -8.51
CA GLY A 144 -1.01 -10.39 -7.14
C GLY A 144 -0.47 -11.67 -6.50
N GLU A 145 -0.67 -12.84 -7.12
CA GLU A 145 -0.18 -14.16 -6.65
C GLU A 145 0.29 -15.02 -7.83
N ILE A 146 1.25 -15.89 -7.56
CA ILE A 146 1.71 -16.91 -8.52
C ILE A 146 0.86 -18.17 -8.30
N ILE A 147 -0.29 -18.22 -8.96
CA ILE A 147 -1.25 -19.34 -8.92
C ILE A 147 -1.72 -19.61 -10.33
N GLU A 148 -1.95 -20.89 -10.66
CA GLU A 148 -2.51 -21.29 -11.94
C GLU A 148 -3.83 -20.56 -12.24
N GLY A 149 -3.98 -20.10 -13.47
CA GLY A 149 -5.13 -19.32 -13.94
C GLY A 149 -5.05 -17.82 -13.67
N LYS A 150 -4.08 -17.33 -12.90
CA LYS A 150 -3.84 -15.89 -12.74
C LYS A 150 -2.92 -15.33 -13.81
N ARG A 151 -3.06 -14.05 -14.04
CA ARG A 151 -2.24 -13.30 -14.96
C ARG A 151 -0.78 -13.29 -14.50
N ALA A 152 0.13 -13.63 -15.41
CA ALA A 152 1.57 -13.67 -15.14
C ALA A 152 2.20 -12.27 -15.19
N ASP A 153 1.86 -11.42 -14.22
CA ASP A 153 2.54 -10.16 -13.92
C ASP A 153 3.62 -10.47 -12.88
N LEU A 154 4.87 -10.61 -13.31
CA LEU A 154 5.96 -11.16 -12.49
C LEU A 154 7.19 -10.28 -12.55
N ILE A 155 7.98 -10.32 -11.48
CA ILE A 155 9.34 -9.78 -11.48
C ILE A 155 10.33 -10.88 -11.11
N LEU A 156 11.50 -10.84 -11.73
CA LEU A 156 12.65 -11.67 -11.39
C LEU A 156 13.69 -10.79 -10.72
N ILE A 157 14.02 -11.13 -9.48
CA ILE A 157 15.03 -10.43 -8.67
C ILE A 157 16.19 -11.37 -8.47
N ASP A 158 17.41 -10.89 -8.72
CA ASP A 158 18.65 -11.57 -8.39
C ASP A 158 19.15 -11.07 -7.04
N GLN A 159 19.54 -11.99 -6.18
CA GLN A 159 20.17 -11.70 -4.90
C GLN A 159 21.65 -12.02 -5.01
N LEU A 160 22.48 -10.98 -5.09
CA LEU A 160 23.92 -11.12 -5.11
C LEU A 160 24.48 -11.33 -3.69
N ASP A 161 25.68 -11.88 -3.59
CA ASP A 161 26.32 -12.33 -2.34
C ASP A 161 26.50 -11.26 -1.24
N LEU A 162 26.37 -9.98 -1.57
CA LEU A 162 26.55 -8.85 -0.64
C LEU A 162 25.23 -8.15 -0.25
N GLY A 163 24.10 -8.82 -0.43
CA GLY A 163 22.79 -8.23 -0.11
C GLY A 163 22.26 -7.25 -1.15
N ASP A 164 23.01 -6.99 -2.22
CA ASP A 164 22.53 -6.23 -3.36
C ASP A 164 21.46 -7.02 -4.11
N ARG A 165 20.31 -6.42 -4.30
CA ARG A 165 19.19 -7.01 -5.03
C ARG A 165 18.97 -6.24 -6.31
N LYS A 166 18.99 -6.95 -7.43
CA LYS A 166 18.81 -6.33 -8.75
C LYS A 166 17.60 -6.91 -9.45
N LEU A 167 16.75 -6.03 -9.97
CA LEU A 167 15.68 -6.43 -10.87
C LEU A 167 16.30 -6.94 -12.17
N LYS A 168 16.10 -8.22 -12.48
CA LYS A 168 16.60 -8.87 -13.71
C LYS A 168 15.58 -8.81 -14.84
N ALA A 169 14.31 -9.00 -14.53
CA ALA A 169 13.27 -8.95 -15.55
C ALA A 169 11.92 -8.57 -14.94
N THR A 170 11.06 -7.99 -15.77
CA THR A 170 9.65 -7.76 -15.49
C THR A 170 8.83 -8.37 -16.62
N PHE A 171 7.78 -9.08 -16.26
CA PHE A 171 6.82 -9.67 -17.17
C PHE A 171 5.45 -9.08 -16.91
N VAL A 172 4.73 -8.78 -17.98
CA VAL A 172 3.33 -8.36 -17.96
C VAL A 172 2.53 -9.32 -18.82
N ASN A 173 1.57 -9.99 -18.23
CA ASN A 173 0.77 -11.03 -18.89
C ASN A 173 1.66 -12.08 -19.57
N GLY A 174 2.72 -12.53 -18.88
CA GLY A 174 3.67 -13.51 -19.37
C GLY A 174 4.69 -13.00 -20.41
N SER A 175 4.54 -11.78 -20.91
CA SER A 175 5.46 -11.18 -21.89
C SER A 175 6.54 -10.37 -21.19
N PRO A 176 7.84 -10.54 -21.49
CA PRO A 176 8.90 -9.76 -20.92
C PRO A 176 8.84 -8.31 -21.44
N VAL A 177 8.71 -7.34 -20.50
CA VAL A 177 8.67 -5.90 -20.80
C VAL A 177 9.93 -5.18 -20.37
N TYR A 178 10.73 -5.82 -19.52
CA TYR A 178 12.03 -5.31 -19.07
C TYR A 178 13.00 -6.48 -18.83
N ARG A 179 14.25 -6.30 -19.25
CA ARG A 179 15.39 -7.18 -18.91
C ARG A 179 16.61 -6.34 -18.60
N SER A 180 17.28 -6.65 -17.52
CA SER A 180 18.61 -6.09 -17.20
C SER A 180 19.67 -6.79 -18.04
N CYS A 181 20.54 -6.03 -18.68
CA CYS A 181 21.67 -6.55 -19.48
C CYS A 181 22.93 -6.84 -18.64
N TRP A 182 22.85 -6.79 -17.32
CA TRP A 182 24.00 -7.09 -16.47
C TRP A 182 24.22 -8.60 -16.40
N LEU A 183 25.29 -9.05 -17.01
CA LEU A 183 25.88 -10.38 -16.86
C LEU A 183 26.59 -10.49 -15.51
#